data_3b780624d281722f1e03b65eb57ba2f1
#
_entry.id   3b780624d281722f1e03b65eb57ba2f1
#
_cell.length_a   1.000
_cell.length_b   1.000
_cell.length_c   1.000
_cell.angle_alpha   90.00
_cell.angle_beta   90.00
_cell.angle_gamma   90.00
#
_symmetry.space_group_name_H-M   'P 1'
#
loop_
_entity.id
_entity.type
_entity.pdbx_description
1 polymer ?
#
loop_
_entity_poly.entity_id
_entity_poly.type
_entity_poly.pdbx_seq_one_letter_code
_entity_poly.pdbx_strand_id
1 'polypeptide(L)'
;VIGRAVALKTLALSSEFEGHALVDARARFFREAQSAGRLQHPNIVAIYDAGDEDGLVWIAMERLLGRDLSQFSQPAQLLAVPVVLAIAARVAEALDYAHQHQVVHRDIKPSNILYDAASDSVKVTDFGIARITDNSRTKTGLVLGTPSFMAPEQIAGHKADGRCDLYAL
;
A
#
# COMPACT_ATOMS: atom_id res chain seq x y z
N VAL A 1 28.49 2.75 -1.35
CA VAL A 1 27.39 2.59 -0.38
C VAL A 1 26.99 3.97 0.10
N ILE A 2 25.73 4.38 -0.14
CA ILE A 2 25.26 5.78 0.08
C ILE A 2 24.99 6.04 1.58
N GLY A 3 25.03 5.02 2.45
CA GLY A 3 24.87 5.18 3.90
C GLY A 3 23.47 5.63 4.36
N ARG A 4 22.43 5.37 3.54
CA ARG A 4 21.03 5.70 3.87
C ARG A 4 20.36 4.52 4.57
N ALA A 5 19.68 4.76 5.69
CA ALA A 5 18.79 3.78 6.28
C ALA A 5 17.51 3.65 5.44
N VAL A 6 17.10 2.43 5.12
CA VAL A 6 15.89 2.11 4.34
C VAL A 6 15.02 1.12 5.10
N ALA A 7 13.72 1.10 4.80
CA ALA A 7 12.85 -0.02 5.13
C ALA A 7 12.89 -1.03 3.97
N LEU A 8 12.97 -2.31 4.30
CA LEU A 8 12.96 -3.39 3.33
C LEU A 8 11.68 -4.22 3.54
N LYS A 9 10.84 -4.29 2.51
CA LYS A 9 9.67 -5.17 2.46
C LYS A 9 9.99 -6.34 1.54
N THR A 10 9.81 -7.55 2.03
CA THR A 10 10.09 -8.78 1.29
C THR A 10 8.82 -9.61 1.10
N LEU A 11 8.73 -10.32 -0.03
CA LEU A 11 7.63 -11.23 -0.37
C LEU A 11 8.21 -12.51 -0.96
N ALA A 12 7.90 -13.66 -0.36
CA ALA A 12 8.29 -14.98 -0.84
C ALA A 12 7.25 -15.46 -1.86
N LEU A 13 7.31 -15.00 -3.11
CA LEU A 13 6.33 -15.36 -4.14
C LEU A 13 6.34 -16.87 -4.44
N SER A 14 7.48 -17.52 -4.28
CA SER A 14 7.63 -18.98 -4.46
C SER A 14 6.89 -19.81 -3.43
N SER A 15 6.47 -19.24 -2.30
CA SER A 15 5.63 -19.93 -1.31
C SER A 15 4.15 -19.96 -1.68
N GLU A 16 3.72 -19.05 -2.57
CA GLU A 16 2.30 -18.88 -2.96
C GLU A 16 2.02 -19.27 -4.41
N PHE A 17 3.04 -19.21 -5.27
CA PHE A 17 2.90 -19.43 -6.71
C PHE A 17 3.94 -20.41 -7.23
N GLU A 18 3.56 -21.23 -8.23
CA GLU A 18 4.43 -22.18 -8.92
C GLU A 18 4.33 -22.02 -10.45
N GLY A 19 5.37 -22.47 -11.17
CA GLY A 19 5.40 -22.51 -12.63
C GLY A 19 5.09 -21.15 -13.27
N HIS A 20 4.19 -21.13 -14.26
CA HIS A 20 3.82 -19.90 -14.98
C HIS A 20 3.18 -18.83 -14.07
N ALA A 21 2.43 -19.25 -13.03
CA ALA A 21 1.83 -18.30 -12.09
C ALA A 21 2.88 -17.51 -11.30
N LEU A 22 4.01 -18.12 -10.96
CA LEU A 22 5.14 -17.43 -10.31
C LEU A 22 5.78 -16.39 -11.24
N VAL A 23 5.98 -16.74 -12.53
CA VAL A 23 6.52 -15.80 -13.52
C VAL A 23 5.60 -14.59 -13.67
N ASP A 24 4.29 -14.81 -13.75
CA ASP A 24 3.29 -13.74 -13.87
C ASP A 24 3.22 -12.88 -12.60
N ALA A 25 3.32 -13.50 -11.42
CA ALA A 25 3.34 -12.77 -10.14
C ALA A 25 4.57 -11.87 -10.01
N ARG A 26 5.77 -12.38 -10.41
CA ARG A 26 7.01 -11.57 -10.46
C ARG A 26 6.88 -10.40 -11.42
N ALA A 27 6.41 -10.64 -12.64
CA ALA A 27 6.23 -9.58 -13.64
C ALA A 27 5.26 -8.50 -13.16
N ARG A 28 4.19 -8.88 -12.45
CA ARG A 28 3.27 -7.93 -11.82
C ARG A 28 3.95 -7.14 -10.71
N PHE A 29 4.69 -7.80 -9.82
CA PHE A 29 5.43 -7.15 -8.74
C PHE A 29 6.32 -6.02 -9.26
N PHE A 30 7.18 -6.30 -10.23
CA PHE A 30 8.07 -5.28 -10.77
C PHE A 30 7.32 -4.15 -11.48
N ARG A 31 6.22 -4.42 -12.16
CA ARG A 31 5.38 -3.40 -12.81
C ARG A 31 4.73 -2.48 -11.78
N GLU A 32 4.15 -3.03 -10.72
CA GLU A 32 3.53 -2.24 -9.65
C GLU A 32 4.59 -1.45 -8.87
N ALA A 33 5.73 -2.07 -8.53
CA ALA A 33 6.85 -1.40 -7.89
C ALA A 33 7.39 -0.23 -8.74
N GLN A 34 7.53 -0.42 -10.05
CA GLN A 34 7.96 0.61 -10.99
C GLN A 34 6.93 1.76 -11.08
N SER A 35 5.63 1.45 -11.09
CA SER A 35 4.58 2.45 -11.14
C SER A 35 4.55 3.28 -9.86
N ALA A 36 4.57 2.62 -8.70
CA ALA A 36 4.61 3.28 -7.40
C ALA A 36 5.93 4.07 -7.18
N GLY A 37 7.06 3.57 -7.69
CA GLY A 37 8.36 4.22 -7.59
C GLY A 37 8.49 5.53 -8.38
N ARG A 38 7.57 5.82 -9.30
CA ARG A 38 7.49 7.11 -10.01
C ARG A 38 6.77 8.19 -9.22
N LEU A 39 6.03 7.82 -8.17
CA LEU A 39 5.29 8.77 -7.35
C LEU A 39 6.25 9.55 -6.44
N GLN A 40 6.20 10.87 -6.53
CA GLN A 40 6.98 11.79 -5.72
C GLN A 40 6.04 12.79 -5.05
N HIS A 41 5.61 12.49 -3.83
CA HIS A 41 4.66 13.31 -3.08
C HIS A 41 5.01 13.30 -1.60
N PRO A 42 4.88 14.41 -0.86
CA PRO A 42 5.24 14.47 0.56
C PRO A 42 4.49 13.47 1.42
N ASN A 43 3.26 13.10 1.05
CA ASN A 43 2.42 12.16 1.79
C ASN A 43 2.37 10.74 1.17
N ILE A 44 3.29 10.40 0.27
CA ILE A 44 3.49 9.05 -0.26
C ILE A 44 4.89 8.56 0.16
N VAL A 45 5.00 7.30 0.56
CA VAL A 45 6.30 6.67 0.83
C VAL A 45 7.14 6.62 -0.45
N ALA A 46 8.38 7.08 -0.39
CA ALA A 46 9.28 6.99 -1.52
C ALA A 46 9.83 5.57 -1.67
N ILE A 47 9.69 4.98 -2.85
CA ILE A 47 10.34 3.72 -3.21
C ILE A 47 11.67 4.06 -3.86
N TYR A 48 12.74 3.41 -3.41
CA TYR A 48 14.10 3.66 -3.89
C TYR A 48 14.58 2.60 -4.87
N ASP A 49 14.22 1.34 -4.62
CA ASP A 49 14.65 0.23 -5.44
C ASP A 49 13.76 -0.99 -5.24
N ALA A 50 13.79 -1.93 -6.17
CA ALA A 50 13.12 -3.22 -6.07
C ALA A 50 13.96 -4.29 -6.74
N GLY A 51 14.00 -5.48 -6.17
CA GLY A 51 14.81 -6.56 -6.69
C GLY A 51 14.25 -7.94 -6.38
N ASP A 52 14.98 -8.94 -6.83
CA ASP A 52 14.71 -10.36 -6.56
C ASP A 52 16.04 -11.05 -6.27
N GLU A 53 16.05 -11.81 -5.19
CA GLU A 53 17.20 -12.60 -4.78
C GLU A 53 16.69 -13.96 -4.28
N ASP A 54 17.11 -15.02 -4.92
CA ASP A 54 16.77 -16.41 -4.60
C ASP A 54 15.24 -16.69 -4.51
N GLY A 55 14.45 -16.02 -5.35
CA GLY A 55 12.98 -16.15 -5.37
C GLY A 55 12.25 -15.33 -4.30
N LEU A 56 12.98 -14.52 -3.54
CA LEU A 56 12.47 -13.52 -2.62
C LEU A 56 12.49 -12.16 -3.29
N VAL A 57 11.32 -11.63 -3.64
CA VAL A 57 11.23 -10.26 -4.16
C VAL A 57 11.23 -9.26 -3.01
N TRP A 58 11.86 -8.10 -3.23
CA TRP A 58 11.96 -7.07 -2.21
C TRP A 58 11.78 -5.66 -2.78
N ILE A 59 11.33 -4.74 -1.92
CA ILE A 59 11.26 -3.31 -2.18
C ILE A 59 12.03 -2.59 -1.07
N ALA A 60 12.97 -1.74 -1.47
CA ALA A 60 13.65 -0.79 -0.59
C ALA A 60 12.94 0.57 -0.66
N MET A 61 12.52 1.08 0.49
CA MET A 61 11.73 2.29 0.57
C MET A 61 12.17 3.23 1.69
N GLU A 62 11.62 4.40 1.73
CA GLU A 62 11.77 5.38 2.81
C GLU A 62 11.47 4.73 4.16
N ARG A 63 12.42 4.85 5.09
CA ARG A 63 12.19 4.42 6.47
C ARG A 63 11.38 5.51 7.18
N LEU A 64 10.14 5.19 7.51
CA LEU A 64 9.23 6.08 8.18
C LEU A 64 9.38 5.96 9.71
N LEU A 65 9.15 7.08 10.39
CA LEU A 65 8.97 7.16 11.83
C LEU A 65 7.47 7.28 12.14
N GLY A 66 7.11 7.15 13.42
CA GLY A 66 5.71 7.22 13.84
C GLY A 66 5.03 5.86 13.88
N ARG A 67 3.70 5.87 13.85
CA ARG A 67 2.84 4.68 13.98
C ARG A 67 1.79 4.68 12.88
N ASP A 68 1.35 3.50 12.47
CA ASP A 68 0.18 3.38 11.61
C ASP A 68 -1.12 3.73 12.35
N LEU A 69 -2.14 4.17 11.60
CA LEU A 69 -3.38 4.65 12.20
C LEU A 69 -4.18 3.57 12.93
N SER A 70 -3.93 2.28 12.69
CA SER A 70 -4.61 1.21 13.42
C SER A 70 -4.28 1.23 14.92
N GLN A 71 -3.11 1.76 15.28
CA GLN A 71 -2.66 1.90 16.67
C GLN A 71 -3.39 3.02 17.43
N PHE A 72 -4.14 3.85 16.74
CA PHE A 72 -4.97 4.92 17.33
C PHE A 72 -6.46 4.55 17.40
N SER A 73 -6.82 3.28 17.22
CA SER A 73 -8.21 2.80 17.21
C SER A 73 -8.80 2.55 18.62
N GLN A 74 -7.96 2.51 19.65
CA GLN A 74 -8.43 2.30 21.02
C GLN A 74 -8.96 3.61 21.63
N PRO A 75 -10.04 3.60 22.45
CA PRO A 75 -10.64 4.81 23.01
C PRO A 75 -9.66 5.75 23.72
N ALA A 76 -8.66 5.19 24.42
CA ALA A 76 -7.64 5.95 25.15
C ALA A 76 -6.54 6.53 24.22
N GLN A 77 -6.51 6.16 22.96
CA GLN A 77 -5.47 6.55 21.99
C GLN A 77 -6.03 7.28 20.77
N LEU A 78 -7.35 7.55 20.77
CA LEU A 78 -7.98 8.26 19.66
C LEU A 78 -7.34 9.62 19.45
N LEU A 79 -7.07 9.93 18.20
CA LEU A 79 -6.63 11.28 17.81
C LEU A 79 -7.79 12.27 17.91
N ALA A 80 -7.48 13.51 18.21
CA ALA A 80 -8.48 14.58 18.20
C ALA A 80 -9.06 14.76 16.79
N VAL A 81 -10.37 15.04 16.69
CA VAL A 81 -11.07 15.17 15.40
C VAL A 81 -10.37 16.11 14.41
N PRO A 82 -9.86 17.30 14.80
CA PRO A 82 -9.14 18.15 13.86
C PRO A 82 -7.88 17.49 13.27
N VAL A 83 -7.17 16.67 14.06
CA VAL A 83 -5.99 15.92 13.59
C VAL A 83 -6.42 14.86 12.58
N VAL A 84 -7.49 14.11 12.86
CA VAL A 84 -8.03 13.09 11.94
C VAL A 84 -8.41 13.73 10.60
N LEU A 85 -9.12 14.86 10.63
CA LEU A 85 -9.50 15.59 9.41
C LEU A 85 -8.29 16.09 8.63
N ALA A 86 -7.25 16.59 9.32
CA ALA A 86 -6.02 17.01 8.66
C ALA A 86 -5.26 15.84 8.02
N ILE A 87 -5.25 14.67 8.67
CA ILE A 87 -4.68 13.44 8.10
C ILE A 87 -5.48 13.01 6.87
N ALA A 88 -6.81 12.93 6.96
CA ALA A 88 -7.68 12.54 5.85
C ALA A 88 -7.51 13.47 4.63
N ALA A 89 -7.40 14.77 4.83
CA ALA A 89 -7.14 15.73 3.75
C ALA A 89 -5.82 15.44 3.04
N ARG A 90 -4.73 15.24 3.78
CA ARG A 90 -3.40 14.91 3.22
C ARG A 90 -3.40 13.57 2.49
N VAL A 91 -4.13 12.57 2.99
CA VAL A 91 -4.29 11.28 2.31
C VAL A 91 -5.08 11.46 1.02
N ALA A 92 -6.17 12.24 1.02
CA ALA A 92 -6.95 12.53 -0.19
C ALA A 92 -6.10 13.23 -1.26
N GLU A 93 -5.26 14.20 -0.89
CA GLU A 93 -4.31 14.87 -1.79
C GLU A 93 -3.29 13.88 -2.38
N ALA A 94 -2.76 12.96 -1.56
CA ALA A 94 -1.84 11.92 -2.01
C ALA A 94 -2.51 10.95 -2.99
N LEU A 95 -3.77 10.57 -2.74
CA LEU A 95 -4.54 9.70 -3.62
C LEU A 95 -4.86 10.40 -4.95
N ASP A 96 -5.29 11.67 -4.92
CA ASP A 96 -5.54 12.45 -6.13
C ASP A 96 -4.28 12.53 -7.01
N TYR A 97 -3.13 12.84 -6.40
CA TYR A 97 -1.84 12.84 -7.09
C TYR A 97 -1.53 11.48 -7.73
N ALA A 98 -1.71 10.37 -7.01
CA ALA A 98 -1.46 9.03 -7.52
C ALA A 98 -2.42 8.68 -8.69
N HIS A 99 -3.71 9.03 -8.57
CA HIS A 99 -4.71 8.79 -9.61
C HIS A 99 -4.40 9.57 -10.90
N GLN A 100 -3.92 10.82 -10.79
CA GLN A 100 -3.45 11.60 -11.94
C GLN A 100 -2.27 10.93 -12.65
N HIS A 101 -1.44 10.17 -11.91
CA HIS A 101 -0.35 9.36 -12.44
C HIS A 101 -0.77 7.91 -12.80
N GLN A 102 -2.09 7.65 -12.87
CA GLN A 102 -2.68 6.35 -13.22
C GLN A 102 -2.33 5.21 -12.24
N VAL A 103 -2.00 5.55 -11.01
CA VAL A 103 -1.76 4.60 -9.92
C VAL A 103 -2.93 4.64 -8.96
N VAL A 104 -3.59 3.48 -8.75
CA VAL A 104 -4.67 3.28 -7.79
C VAL A 104 -4.14 2.42 -6.65
N HIS A 105 -4.39 2.81 -5.41
CA HIS A 105 -3.83 2.14 -4.22
C HIS A 105 -4.50 0.78 -3.96
N ARG A 106 -5.84 0.73 -3.95
CA ARG A 106 -6.72 -0.44 -3.80
C ARG A 106 -6.73 -1.14 -2.44
N ASP A 107 -5.93 -0.71 -1.49
CA ASP A 107 -5.87 -1.25 -0.13
C ASP A 107 -5.69 -0.12 0.90
N ILE A 108 -6.48 0.96 0.76
CA ILE A 108 -6.50 2.03 1.76
C ILE A 108 -7.13 1.49 3.03
N LYS A 109 -6.40 1.61 4.13
CA LYS A 109 -6.82 1.21 5.48
C LYS A 109 -5.89 1.84 6.53
N PRO A 110 -6.29 1.92 7.79
CA PRO A 110 -5.49 2.54 8.85
C PRO A 110 -4.07 2.02 8.97
N SER A 111 -3.83 0.72 8.74
CA SER A 111 -2.49 0.13 8.81
C SER A 111 -1.55 0.54 7.66
N ASN A 112 -2.08 1.09 6.57
CA ASN A 112 -1.31 1.56 5.42
C ASN A 112 -1.11 3.09 5.42
N ILE A 113 -1.49 3.77 6.52
CA ILE A 113 -1.29 5.21 6.71
C ILE A 113 -0.48 5.41 7.99
N LEU A 114 0.74 5.93 7.87
CA LEU A 114 1.59 6.23 9.01
C LEU A 114 1.46 7.71 9.38
N TYR A 115 1.38 7.95 10.69
CA TYR A 115 1.38 9.28 11.28
C TYR A 115 2.48 9.40 12.32
N ASP A 116 3.35 10.39 12.16
CA ASP A 116 4.34 10.79 13.14
C ASP A 116 3.91 12.12 13.77
N ALA A 117 3.44 12.04 15.01
CA ALA A 117 2.96 13.22 15.74
C ALA A 117 4.08 14.19 16.11
N ALA A 118 5.36 13.75 16.15
CA ALA A 118 6.48 14.62 16.51
C ALA A 118 6.86 15.56 15.37
N SER A 119 6.76 15.09 14.13
CA SER A 119 7.04 15.86 12.91
C SER A 119 5.79 16.31 12.16
N ASP A 120 4.60 15.95 12.64
CA ASP A 120 3.31 16.09 11.95
C ASP A 120 3.36 15.52 10.51
N SER A 121 4.05 14.41 10.32
CA SER A 121 4.19 13.75 9.03
C SER A 121 3.13 12.69 8.83
N VAL A 122 2.50 12.70 7.64
CA VAL A 122 1.54 11.67 7.20
C VAL A 122 2.10 11.01 5.94
N LYS A 123 2.15 9.69 5.90
CA LYS A 123 2.62 8.92 4.74
C LYS A 123 1.70 7.76 4.43
N VAL A 124 1.25 7.67 3.17
CA VAL A 124 0.56 6.49 2.63
C VAL A 124 1.61 5.51 2.13
N THR A 125 1.48 4.24 2.51
CA THR A 125 2.41 3.15 2.16
C THR A 125 1.70 2.07 1.34
N ASP A 126 2.48 1.16 0.75
CA ASP A 126 1.97 -0.05 0.09
C ASP A 126 1.13 0.17 -1.18
N PHE A 127 1.39 1.25 -1.94
CA PHE A 127 0.77 1.48 -3.25
C PHE A 127 0.94 0.28 -4.19
N GLY A 128 -0.17 -0.26 -4.68
CA GLY A 128 -0.23 -1.26 -5.75
C GLY A 128 0.22 -2.68 -5.37
N ILE A 129 0.89 -2.88 -4.23
CA ILE A 129 1.46 -4.18 -3.83
C ILE A 129 0.36 -5.23 -3.56
N ALA A 130 -0.82 -4.81 -3.13
CA ALA A 130 -1.96 -5.69 -2.87
C ALA A 130 -2.39 -6.52 -4.10
N ARG A 131 -2.21 -5.99 -5.32
CA ARG A 131 -2.56 -6.72 -6.56
C ARG A 131 -1.74 -7.98 -6.83
N ILE A 132 -0.59 -8.12 -6.21
CA ILE A 132 0.28 -9.27 -6.43
C ILE A 132 -0.34 -10.50 -5.79
N THR A 133 -0.94 -10.32 -4.62
CA THR A 133 -1.63 -11.36 -3.85
C THR A 133 -3.10 -11.50 -4.23
N ASP A 134 -3.74 -10.49 -4.82
CA ASP A 134 -5.17 -10.49 -5.17
C ASP A 134 -5.55 -11.49 -6.27
N ASN A 135 -4.61 -11.94 -7.12
CA ASN A 135 -4.86 -13.05 -8.04
C ASN A 135 -4.76 -14.42 -7.37
N SER A 136 -4.37 -14.47 -6.11
CA SER A 136 -4.61 -15.61 -5.22
C SER A 136 -6.06 -15.65 -4.72
N ARG A 137 -7.04 -15.23 -5.55
CA ARG A 137 -8.38 -15.77 -5.45
C ARG A 137 -8.20 -17.28 -5.56
N THR A 138 -7.91 -17.84 -4.40
CA THR A 138 -7.85 -19.27 -4.22
C THR A 138 -9.08 -19.85 -4.91
N LYS A 139 -8.92 -21.00 -5.57
CA LYS A 139 -10.01 -21.85 -6.07
C LYS A 139 -11.11 -22.08 -5.01
N THR A 140 -10.95 -21.56 -3.81
CA THR A 140 -11.83 -21.67 -2.64
C THR A 140 -12.72 -20.43 -2.38
N GLY A 141 -12.63 -19.35 -3.18
CA GLY A 141 -13.52 -18.19 -3.02
C GLY A 141 -13.27 -17.32 -1.77
N LEU A 142 -12.20 -17.55 -1.03
CA LEU A 142 -11.82 -16.73 0.14
C LEU A 142 -11.26 -15.39 -0.33
N VAL A 143 -11.93 -14.30 0.08
CA VAL A 143 -11.43 -12.93 -0.07
C VAL A 143 -10.28 -12.75 0.91
N LEU A 144 -9.04 -12.76 0.42
CA LEU A 144 -7.86 -12.40 1.23
C LEU A 144 -7.78 -10.87 1.31
N GLY A 145 -7.78 -10.33 2.52
CA GLY A 145 -7.73 -8.91 2.81
C GLY A 145 -8.62 -8.56 4.00
N THR A 146 -8.68 -7.29 4.36
CA THR A 146 -9.62 -6.80 5.37
C THR A 146 -10.88 -6.31 4.64
N PRO A 147 -11.94 -7.13 4.50
CA PRO A 147 -13.11 -6.79 3.67
C PRO A 147 -13.79 -5.49 4.09
N SER A 148 -13.57 -5.07 5.34
CA SER A 148 -14.22 -3.90 5.94
C SER A 148 -13.92 -2.57 5.24
N PHE A 149 -12.83 -2.49 4.46
CA PHE A 149 -12.44 -1.28 3.74
C PHE A 149 -12.60 -1.42 2.22
N MET A 150 -12.97 -2.62 1.73
CA MET A 150 -13.11 -2.87 0.30
C MET A 150 -14.37 -2.22 -0.26
N ALA A 151 -14.23 -1.53 -1.38
CA ALA A 151 -15.37 -1.01 -2.13
C ALA A 151 -16.22 -2.14 -2.73
N PRO A 152 -17.53 -1.94 -2.93
CA PRO A 152 -18.43 -2.98 -3.45
C PRO A 152 -17.96 -3.60 -4.77
N GLU A 153 -17.41 -2.79 -5.69
CA GLU A 153 -16.86 -3.26 -6.96
C GLU A 153 -15.64 -4.16 -6.79
N GLN A 154 -14.81 -3.93 -5.76
CA GLN A 154 -13.68 -4.80 -5.43
C GLN A 154 -14.17 -6.16 -4.93
N ILE A 155 -15.16 -6.16 -4.02
CA ILE A 155 -15.76 -7.39 -3.50
C ILE A 155 -16.43 -8.19 -4.64
N ALA A 156 -17.12 -7.50 -5.56
CA ALA A 156 -17.75 -8.11 -6.74
C ALA A 156 -16.73 -8.60 -7.79
N GLY A 157 -15.44 -8.24 -7.64
CA GLY A 157 -14.39 -8.59 -8.60
C GLY A 157 -14.45 -7.83 -9.90
N HIS A 158 -15.09 -6.68 -9.89
CA HIS A 158 -15.11 -5.76 -11.01
C HIS A 158 -13.81 -4.96 -11.09
N LYS A 159 -13.59 -4.29 -12.22
CA LYS A 159 -12.45 -3.39 -12.40
C LYS A 159 -12.58 -2.19 -11.46
N ALA A 160 -11.73 -2.12 -10.43
CA ALA A 160 -11.65 -0.98 -9.52
C ALA A 160 -10.83 0.16 -10.15
N ASP A 161 -11.30 1.39 -9.98
CA ASP A 161 -10.59 2.63 -10.29
C ASP A 161 -10.33 3.45 -9.02
N GLY A 162 -9.88 4.70 -9.13
CA GLY A 162 -9.55 5.54 -7.98
C GLY A 162 -10.69 5.77 -6.97
N ARG A 163 -11.94 5.52 -7.36
CA ARG A 163 -13.10 5.65 -6.46
C ARG A 163 -13.09 4.63 -5.33
N CYS A 164 -12.47 3.47 -5.54
CA CYS A 164 -12.33 2.48 -4.47
C CYS A 164 -11.45 2.98 -3.32
N ASP A 165 -10.42 3.80 -3.61
CA ASP A 165 -9.57 4.40 -2.59
C ASP A 165 -10.32 5.47 -1.78
N LEU A 166 -11.20 6.24 -2.45
CA LEU A 166 -12.05 7.24 -1.79
C LEU A 166 -13.14 6.60 -0.93
N TYR A 167 -13.65 5.43 -1.34
CA TYR A 167 -14.61 4.66 -0.52
C TYR A 167 -13.98 4.17 0.78
N ALA A 168 -12.69 3.81 0.72
CA ALA A 168 -11.93 3.26 1.84
C ALA A 168 -11.42 4.33 2.82
N LEU A 169 -11.34 5.60 2.38
CA LEU A 169 -10.87 6.74 3.16
C LEU A 169 -11.94 7.26 4.12
#